data_05fea426a32b6f08ac91ae7d722f7fad
#
_entry.id   05fea426a32b6f08ac91ae7d722f7fad
#
_cell.length_a   1.000
_cell.length_b   1.000
_cell.length_c   1.000
_cell.angle_alpha   90.00
_cell.angle_beta   90.00
_cell.angle_gamma   90.00
#
_symmetry.space_group_name_H-M   'P 1'
#
loop_
_entity.id
_entity.type
_entity.pdbx_description
1 polymer ?
#
loop_
_entity_poly.entity_id
_entity_poly.type
_entity_poly.pdbx_seq_one_letter_code
_entity_poly.pdbx_strand_id
1 'polypeptide(L)'
;MAGKITVVGLGAGDMNQLTLGVYKRLTQAEVLYVRTKDHPLIEDLKKEIAEIHFFDEVYEKHDQFEDVYEEIVERLFEEAKQGDVLYAVPGHPFVAEKTVQLLLERRGAHQADVVVEGGHSFIDATLNALQIDPIDGFQFVDAVRFSADEVELRHHLIICQVYDQMTASEVKLTLMEKLPDDYEVVIVTAAGSSMQDIRTVPLYELDRSVGINNLTSVYVPPVKDEEILHQEFSMFRSVIRKLRGPDGCPWDRKQTHESLKKYLIEECYEVLEAIDEEDPDHLVEELGDVMLQVLLHAQIGEDDGLFTIDDVIRGITAKMIRRHPHVFGEVSVRDEADVMVNWEEIKKQEKQADDKSLLDDIPKPLPALSKANKLQKKAAKTGFDWSNVQDIWDKVQEEMKEFSSEISEAEQHSKKNERRVRRPFIRARQYRPVL
;
A
#
# COMPACT_ATOMS: atom_id res chain seq x y z
N MET A 1 34.24 -8.59 -31.22
CA MET A 1 33.34 -8.71 -30.08
C MET A 1 33.63 -7.51 -29.20
N ALA A 2 32.63 -6.84 -28.66
CA ALA A 2 32.88 -5.80 -27.66
C ALA A 2 33.63 -6.42 -26.47
N GLY A 3 34.47 -5.64 -25.81
CA GLY A 3 35.14 -6.03 -24.58
C GLY A 3 34.16 -6.29 -23.45
N LYS A 4 34.66 -6.80 -22.37
CA LYS A 4 33.91 -7.11 -21.15
C LYS A 4 33.88 -5.88 -20.24
N ILE A 5 32.73 -5.52 -19.72
CA ILE A 5 32.59 -4.54 -18.63
C ILE A 5 32.49 -5.31 -17.31
N THR A 6 33.49 -5.16 -16.46
CA THR A 6 33.48 -5.73 -15.11
C THR A 6 33.18 -4.64 -14.12
N VAL A 7 32.10 -4.82 -13.35
CA VAL A 7 31.68 -3.88 -12.32
C VAL A 7 32.08 -4.38 -10.94
N VAL A 8 32.68 -3.52 -10.13
CA VAL A 8 33.11 -3.83 -8.75
C VAL A 8 32.63 -2.75 -7.79
N GLY A 9 32.35 -3.13 -6.56
CA GLY A 9 31.97 -2.21 -5.48
C GLY A 9 33.17 -1.84 -4.63
N LEU A 10 33.34 -0.54 -4.36
CA LEU A 10 34.40 -0.01 -3.50
C LEU A 10 34.12 -0.15 -1.99
N GLY A 11 32.93 -0.66 -1.61
CA GLY A 11 32.49 -0.59 -0.22
C GLY A 11 32.09 0.84 0.20
N ALA A 12 31.75 1.00 1.46
CA ALA A 12 31.27 2.27 2.02
C ALA A 12 32.35 3.08 2.77
N GLY A 13 33.54 2.53 2.91
CA GLY A 13 34.57 3.12 3.75
C GLY A 13 35.98 3.01 3.21
N ASP A 14 36.88 2.54 4.05
CA ASP A 14 38.33 2.44 3.79
C ASP A 14 38.73 1.07 3.19
N MET A 15 40.05 0.88 3.02
CA MET A 15 40.66 -0.35 2.44
C MET A 15 40.25 -1.64 3.19
N ASN A 16 39.89 -1.54 4.50
CA ASN A 16 39.52 -2.72 5.27
C ASN A 16 38.13 -3.26 4.89
N GLN A 17 37.35 -2.48 4.20
CA GLN A 17 36.02 -2.89 3.69
C GLN A 17 36.07 -3.48 2.27
N LEU A 18 37.22 -3.47 1.61
CA LEU A 18 37.35 -4.15 0.34
C LEU A 18 37.43 -5.68 0.54
N THR A 19 36.65 -6.40 -0.25
CA THR A 19 36.93 -7.85 -0.36
C THR A 19 38.26 -8.08 -1.03
N LEU A 20 38.96 -9.14 -0.64
CA LEU A 20 40.24 -9.50 -1.24
C LEU A 20 40.14 -9.70 -2.77
N GLY A 21 39.01 -10.19 -3.24
CA GLY A 21 38.74 -10.34 -4.67
C GLY A 21 38.72 -9.01 -5.42
N VAL A 22 37.95 -8.05 -4.90
CA VAL A 22 37.85 -6.70 -5.47
C VAL A 22 39.19 -5.98 -5.41
N TYR A 23 39.90 -6.05 -4.28
CA TYR A 23 41.26 -5.47 -4.17
C TYR A 23 42.22 -6.00 -5.23
N LYS A 24 42.29 -7.30 -5.41
CA LYS A 24 43.13 -7.90 -6.45
C LYS A 24 42.74 -7.47 -7.86
N ARG A 25 41.41 -7.31 -8.12
CA ARG A 25 40.94 -6.87 -9.42
C ARG A 25 41.33 -5.41 -9.68
N LEU A 26 41.20 -4.55 -8.70
CA LEU A 26 41.56 -3.13 -8.79
C LEU A 26 43.07 -2.95 -9.02
N THR A 27 43.90 -3.62 -8.23
CA THR A 27 45.38 -3.47 -8.32
C THR A 27 46.00 -4.14 -9.57
N GLN A 28 45.28 -4.99 -10.28
CA GLN A 28 45.70 -5.58 -11.55
C GLN A 28 45.24 -4.79 -12.78
N ALA A 29 44.39 -3.77 -12.59
CA ALA A 29 43.87 -2.96 -13.68
C ALA A 29 44.89 -1.93 -14.15
N GLU A 30 45.06 -1.81 -15.46
CA GLU A 30 45.88 -0.75 -16.08
C GLU A 30 45.07 0.57 -16.08
N VAL A 31 43.78 0.48 -16.37
CA VAL A 31 42.83 1.61 -16.40
C VAL A 31 41.62 1.27 -15.54
N LEU A 32 41.21 2.21 -14.69
CA LEU A 32 40.04 2.13 -13.84
C LEU A 32 39.07 3.27 -14.11
N TYR A 33 37.82 2.97 -14.38
CA TYR A 33 36.73 3.94 -14.44
C TYR A 33 36.00 3.96 -13.09
N VAL A 34 35.79 5.15 -12.50
CA VAL A 34 35.17 5.31 -11.19
C VAL A 34 34.01 6.29 -11.29
N ARG A 35 32.89 5.93 -10.70
CA ARG A 35 31.67 6.77 -10.74
C ARG A 35 31.90 8.18 -10.20
N THR A 36 32.62 8.30 -9.09
CA THR A 36 32.94 9.60 -8.46
C THR A 36 34.28 9.57 -7.75
N LYS A 37 34.95 10.71 -7.74
CA LYS A 37 36.18 10.95 -6.97
C LYS A 37 35.95 11.08 -5.46
N ASP A 38 34.68 11.35 -5.07
CA ASP A 38 34.29 11.54 -3.67
C ASP A 38 34.07 10.19 -2.98
N HIS A 39 35.16 9.48 -2.76
CA HIS A 39 35.18 8.22 -2.01
C HIS A 39 36.51 8.07 -1.23
N PRO A 40 36.49 7.62 0.04
CA PRO A 40 37.68 7.55 0.89
C PRO A 40 38.84 6.74 0.29
N LEU A 41 38.53 5.69 -0.47
CA LEU A 41 39.54 4.82 -1.12
C LEU A 41 40.31 5.45 -2.25
N ILE A 42 39.85 6.52 -2.85
CA ILE A 42 40.41 7.05 -4.10
C ILE A 42 41.86 7.47 -3.91
N GLU A 43 42.21 8.09 -2.77
CA GLU A 43 43.58 8.53 -2.49
C GLU A 43 44.56 7.36 -2.32
N ASP A 44 44.11 6.19 -1.88
CA ASP A 44 44.93 4.99 -1.78
C ASP A 44 45.02 4.31 -3.13
N LEU A 45 43.94 4.20 -3.90
CA LEU A 45 43.95 3.62 -5.24
C LEU A 45 44.83 4.40 -6.23
N LYS A 46 44.93 5.72 -6.15
CA LYS A 46 45.85 6.55 -6.94
C LYS A 46 47.32 6.20 -6.77
N LYS A 47 47.68 5.57 -5.65
CA LYS A 47 49.05 5.12 -5.40
C LYS A 47 49.37 3.80 -6.10
N GLU A 48 48.38 3.00 -6.42
CA GLU A 48 48.51 1.63 -6.92
C GLU A 48 48.11 1.48 -8.39
N ILE A 49 47.23 2.35 -8.92
CA ILE A 49 46.67 2.29 -10.27
C ILE A 49 47.21 3.45 -11.11
N ALA A 50 47.72 3.15 -12.28
CA ALA A 50 48.41 4.14 -13.12
C ALA A 50 47.44 5.17 -13.75
N GLU A 51 46.22 4.74 -14.12
CA GLU A 51 45.27 5.58 -14.81
C GLU A 51 43.85 5.39 -14.22
N ILE A 52 43.26 6.46 -13.73
CA ILE A 52 41.89 6.44 -13.15
C ILE A 52 41.08 7.57 -13.81
N HIS A 53 39.94 7.19 -14.40
CA HIS A 53 38.96 8.10 -14.97
C HIS A 53 37.75 8.25 -14.05
N PHE A 54 37.30 9.49 -13.86
CA PHE A 54 36.17 9.84 -13.00
C PHE A 54 35.03 10.40 -13.85
N PHE A 55 33.79 10.11 -13.46
CA PHE A 55 32.60 10.62 -14.14
C PHE A 55 32.00 11.86 -13.46
N ASP A 56 32.71 12.49 -12.53
CA ASP A 56 32.23 13.69 -11.83
C ASP A 56 31.84 14.84 -12.78
N GLU A 57 32.56 14.99 -13.90
CA GLU A 57 32.24 15.99 -14.94
C GLU A 57 30.88 15.79 -15.60
N VAL A 58 30.37 14.53 -15.62
CA VAL A 58 29.05 14.23 -16.16
C VAL A 58 27.97 14.75 -15.23
N TYR A 59 28.22 14.68 -13.91
CA TYR A 59 27.33 15.27 -12.91
C TYR A 59 27.26 16.80 -12.99
N GLU A 60 28.37 17.45 -13.34
CA GLU A 60 28.42 18.89 -13.52
C GLU A 60 27.73 19.37 -14.81
N LYS A 61 27.56 18.47 -15.79
CA LYS A 61 27.00 18.75 -17.11
C LYS A 61 25.48 18.69 -17.17
N HIS A 62 24.85 17.87 -16.35
CA HIS A 62 23.41 17.58 -16.40
C HIS A 62 22.71 18.01 -15.13
N ASP A 63 21.50 18.57 -15.28
CA ASP A 63 20.64 18.97 -14.16
C ASP A 63 19.80 17.80 -13.61
N GLN A 64 19.62 16.72 -14.42
CA GLN A 64 18.84 15.55 -14.05
C GLN A 64 19.72 14.32 -13.89
N PHE A 65 19.53 13.57 -12.81
CA PHE A 65 20.34 12.37 -12.52
C PHE A 65 20.16 11.27 -13.56
N GLU A 66 18.98 11.16 -14.16
CA GLU A 66 18.69 10.20 -15.21
C GLU A 66 19.62 10.38 -16.41
N ASP A 67 19.81 11.62 -16.87
CA ASP A 67 20.71 11.95 -17.98
C ASP A 67 22.17 11.66 -17.64
N VAL A 68 22.57 11.90 -16.38
CA VAL A 68 23.91 11.54 -15.89
C VAL A 68 24.16 10.05 -16.01
N TYR A 69 23.23 9.24 -15.50
CA TYR A 69 23.41 7.78 -15.51
C TYR A 69 23.41 7.24 -16.93
N GLU A 70 22.61 7.78 -17.81
CA GLU A 70 22.57 7.39 -19.22
C GLU A 70 23.89 7.70 -19.92
N GLU A 71 24.43 8.91 -19.76
CA GLU A 71 25.70 9.28 -20.37
C GLU A 71 26.87 8.42 -19.85
N ILE A 72 26.92 8.14 -18.55
CA ILE A 72 27.96 7.25 -17.97
C ILE A 72 27.88 5.87 -18.62
N VAL A 73 26.70 5.31 -18.74
CA VAL A 73 26.50 3.97 -19.30
C VAL A 73 26.89 3.92 -20.78
N GLU A 74 26.50 4.90 -21.58
CA GLU A 74 26.90 4.99 -22.99
C GLU A 74 28.43 5.11 -23.15
N ARG A 75 29.09 5.93 -22.35
CA ARG A 75 30.56 6.05 -22.36
C ARG A 75 31.24 4.73 -22.01
N LEU A 76 30.75 4.01 -21.02
CA LEU A 76 31.31 2.68 -20.65
C LEU A 76 31.14 1.66 -21.78
N PHE A 77 30.02 1.67 -22.51
CA PHE A 77 29.85 0.82 -23.68
C PHE A 77 30.75 1.24 -24.86
N GLU A 78 31.00 2.53 -25.05
CA GLU A 78 31.95 2.99 -26.09
C GLU A 78 33.38 2.54 -25.77
N GLU A 79 33.81 2.69 -24.51
CA GLU A 79 35.14 2.18 -24.09
C GLU A 79 35.23 0.66 -24.23
N ALA A 80 34.18 -0.07 -23.93
CA ALA A 80 34.13 -1.51 -24.11
C ALA A 80 34.25 -1.97 -25.56
N LYS A 81 34.07 -1.11 -26.57
CA LYS A 81 34.37 -1.42 -27.96
C LYS A 81 35.87 -1.48 -28.25
N GLN A 82 36.69 -0.82 -27.40
CA GLN A 82 38.13 -0.76 -27.56
C GLN A 82 38.87 -1.83 -26.74
N GLY A 83 38.28 -2.31 -25.67
CA GLY A 83 38.89 -3.33 -24.78
C GLY A 83 38.04 -3.61 -23.56
N ASP A 84 38.57 -4.41 -22.64
CA ASP A 84 37.93 -4.70 -21.37
C ASP A 84 37.92 -3.45 -20.47
N VAL A 85 36.81 -3.22 -19.82
CA VAL A 85 36.57 -2.09 -18.93
C VAL A 85 36.39 -2.56 -17.49
N LEU A 86 37.11 -1.98 -16.55
CA LEU A 86 36.84 -2.13 -15.12
C LEU A 86 36.15 -0.86 -14.61
N TYR A 87 34.90 -1.01 -14.12
CA TYR A 87 34.11 0.07 -13.58
C TYR A 87 33.88 -0.13 -12.09
N ALA A 88 34.26 0.87 -11.29
CA ALA A 88 34.10 0.84 -9.83
C ALA A 88 33.03 1.84 -9.37
N VAL A 89 32.16 1.37 -8.49
CA VAL A 89 31.07 2.17 -7.90
C VAL A 89 31.20 2.22 -6.39
N PRO A 90 30.75 3.28 -5.71
CA PRO A 90 30.65 3.31 -4.25
C PRO A 90 29.73 2.19 -3.72
N GLY A 91 30.04 1.66 -2.56
CA GLY A 91 29.23 0.61 -1.93
C GLY A 91 29.24 -0.72 -2.68
N HIS A 92 28.08 -1.35 -2.74
CA HIS A 92 27.86 -2.60 -3.48
C HIS A 92 27.12 -2.31 -4.79
N PRO A 93 27.52 -2.89 -5.93
CA PRO A 93 26.97 -2.58 -7.25
C PRO A 93 25.46 -2.78 -7.40
N PHE A 94 24.83 -3.59 -6.57
CA PHE A 94 23.38 -3.82 -6.58
C PHE A 94 22.62 -3.03 -5.51
N VAL A 95 23.27 -2.14 -4.78
CA VAL A 95 22.63 -1.36 -3.73
C VAL A 95 22.60 0.12 -4.13
N ALA A 96 21.42 0.63 -4.47
CA ALA A 96 21.17 2.02 -4.86
C ALA A 96 22.08 2.52 -6.02
N GLU A 97 22.42 1.66 -6.98
CA GLU A 97 23.33 1.99 -8.07
C GLU A 97 22.64 1.86 -9.44
N LYS A 98 22.11 2.98 -9.93
CA LYS A 98 21.31 3.03 -11.17
C LYS A 98 22.13 2.73 -12.42
N THR A 99 23.40 3.15 -12.49
CA THR A 99 24.26 2.89 -13.65
C THR A 99 24.46 1.39 -13.88
N VAL A 100 24.57 0.61 -12.82
CA VAL A 100 24.71 -0.85 -12.92
C VAL A 100 23.45 -1.52 -13.44
N GLN A 101 22.29 -1.06 -13.01
CA GLN A 101 21.00 -1.55 -13.54
C GLN A 101 20.89 -1.28 -15.04
N LEU A 102 21.18 -0.06 -15.49
CA LEU A 102 21.16 0.32 -16.91
C LEU A 102 22.17 -0.47 -17.75
N LEU A 103 23.39 -0.70 -17.24
CA LEU A 103 24.38 -1.56 -17.92
C LEU A 103 23.84 -2.97 -18.16
N LEU A 104 23.19 -3.57 -17.16
CA LEU A 104 22.62 -4.90 -17.26
C LEU A 104 21.40 -4.96 -18.20
N GLU A 105 20.57 -3.93 -18.18
CA GLU A 105 19.40 -3.81 -19.07
C GLU A 105 19.83 -3.69 -20.53
N ARG A 106 20.85 -2.88 -20.82
CA ARG A 106 21.26 -2.51 -22.18
C ARG A 106 22.36 -3.41 -22.78
N ARG A 107 22.96 -4.33 -21.99
CA ARG A 107 24.06 -5.22 -22.45
C ARG A 107 23.76 -5.95 -23.76
N GLY A 108 22.50 -6.38 -23.95
CA GLY A 108 22.08 -7.10 -25.16
C GLY A 108 22.10 -6.20 -26.43
N ALA A 109 21.65 -4.95 -26.31
CA ALA A 109 21.64 -3.99 -27.41
C ALA A 109 23.06 -3.61 -27.86
N HIS A 110 24.01 -3.49 -26.91
CA HIS A 110 25.39 -3.15 -27.18
C HIS A 110 26.28 -4.37 -27.45
N GLN A 111 25.76 -5.61 -27.40
CA GLN A 111 26.48 -6.87 -27.54
C GLN A 111 27.71 -6.96 -26.63
N ALA A 112 27.64 -6.36 -25.45
CA ALA A 112 28.68 -6.32 -24.44
C ALA A 112 28.47 -7.37 -23.36
N ASP A 113 29.56 -7.97 -22.87
CA ASP A 113 29.54 -8.83 -21.69
C ASP A 113 29.64 -7.94 -20.43
N VAL A 114 28.58 -7.87 -19.62
CA VAL A 114 28.56 -7.11 -18.36
C VAL A 114 28.55 -8.10 -17.20
N VAL A 115 29.60 -8.07 -16.40
CA VAL A 115 29.77 -8.93 -15.23
C VAL A 115 29.92 -8.10 -13.97
N VAL A 116 29.13 -8.41 -12.95
CA VAL A 116 29.19 -7.76 -11.63
C VAL A 116 29.91 -8.72 -10.67
N GLU A 117 31.07 -8.32 -10.17
CA GLU A 117 31.87 -9.12 -9.24
C GLU A 117 31.57 -8.87 -7.76
N GLY A 118 30.60 -7.98 -7.48
CA GLY A 118 30.19 -7.66 -6.13
C GLY A 118 31.07 -6.61 -5.45
N GLY A 119 30.97 -6.56 -4.14
CA GLY A 119 31.62 -5.61 -3.26
C GLY A 119 31.10 -5.77 -1.84
N HIS A 120 31.68 -5.09 -0.87
CA HIS A 120 31.13 -5.02 0.48
C HIS A 120 30.00 -3.99 0.54
N SER A 121 28.86 -4.39 1.07
CA SER A 121 27.72 -3.49 1.21
C SER A 121 27.82 -2.66 2.48
N PHE A 122 27.37 -1.41 2.43
CA PHE A 122 27.19 -0.62 3.66
C PHE A 122 26.11 -1.23 4.59
N ILE A 123 25.22 -2.08 4.05
CA ILE A 123 24.24 -2.82 4.85
C ILE A 123 24.96 -3.70 5.88
N ASP A 124 25.96 -4.49 5.45
CA ASP A 124 26.73 -5.34 6.38
C ASP A 124 27.45 -4.49 7.44
N ALA A 125 28.02 -3.36 7.02
CA ALA A 125 28.69 -2.44 7.94
C ALA A 125 27.67 -1.83 8.94
N THR A 126 26.47 -1.48 8.48
CA THR A 126 25.41 -0.93 9.31
C THR A 126 24.88 -1.97 10.32
N LEU A 127 24.60 -3.21 9.86
CA LEU A 127 24.16 -4.29 10.73
C LEU A 127 25.18 -4.58 11.83
N ASN A 128 26.47 -4.60 11.47
CA ASN A 128 27.55 -4.80 12.43
C ASN A 128 27.70 -3.64 13.41
N ALA A 129 27.59 -2.40 12.94
CA ALA A 129 27.67 -1.19 13.75
C ALA A 129 26.53 -1.09 14.76
N LEU A 130 25.32 -1.50 14.35
CA LEU A 130 24.11 -1.51 15.19
C LEU A 130 23.98 -2.79 16.03
N GLN A 131 24.80 -3.81 15.78
CA GLN A 131 24.75 -5.12 16.44
C GLN A 131 23.38 -5.80 16.34
N ILE A 132 22.77 -5.75 15.15
CA ILE A 132 21.45 -6.35 14.88
C ILE A 132 21.59 -7.60 14.02
N ASP A 133 20.75 -8.60 14.28
CA ASP A 133 20.63 -9.80 13.47
C ASP A 133 19.42 -9.65 12.51
N PRO A 134 19.64 -9.62 11.19
CA PRO A 134 18.56 -9.46 10.24
C PRO A 134 17.63 -10.68 10.13
N ILE A 135 17.92 -11.80 10.84
CA ILE A 135 17.08 -13.01 10.81
C ILE A 135 15.68 -12.77 11.37
N ASP A 136 15.53 -11.83 12.30
CA ASP A 136 14.24 -11.45 12.90
C ASP A 136 13.36 -10.62 11.93
N GLY A 137 13.82 -10.45 10.72
CA GLY A 137 13.18 -9.65 9.67
C GLY A 137 13.78 -8.25 9.58
N PHE A 138 14.03 -7.83 8.36
CA PHE A 138 14.53 -6.50 8.14
C PHE A 138 14.01 -5.91 6.83
N GLN A 139 13.74 -4.62 6.85
CA GLN A 139 13.30 -3.84 5.70
C GLN A 139 14.37 -2.80 5.35
N PHE A 140 14.64 -2.67 4.06
CA PHE A 140 15.59 -1.72 3.54
C PHE A 140 14.89 -0.85 2.49
N VAL A 141 14.86 0.46 2.72
CA VAL A 141 14.12 1.41 1.89
C VAL A 141 14.94 2.64 1.54
N ASP A 142 14.57 3.27 0.45
CA ASP A 142 15.16 4.52 -0.03
C ASP A 142 14.34 5.71 0.49
N ALA A 143 14.98 6.65 1.17
CA ALA A 143 14.34 7.83 1.76
C ALA A 143 13.55 8.66 0.72
N VAL A 144 14.02 8.72 -0.54
CA VAL A 144 13.39 9.52 -1.61
C VAL A 144 12.06 8.91 -2.07
N ARG A 145 11.85 7.60 -1.87
CA ARG A 145 10.63 6.87 -2.27
C ARG A 145 9.87 6.28 -1.10
N PHE A 146 10.22 6.69 0.08
CA PHE A 146 9.69 6.16 1.32
C PHE A 146 8.22 6.58 1.53
N SER A 147 7.38 5.61 1.87
CA SER A 147 5.96 5.80 2.18
C SER A 147 5.59 5.11 3.48
N ALA A 148 4.73 5.73 4.28
CA ALA A 148 4.23 5.16 5.54
C ALA A 148 3.52 3.82 5.34
N ASP A 149 2.81 3.65 4.21
CA ASP A 149 2.09 2.41 3.88
C ASP A 149 3.01 1.20 3.67
N GLU A 150 4.30 1.44 3.35
CA GLU A 150 5.29 0.39 3.13
C GLU A 150 6.05 -0.01 4.39
N VAL A 151 5.84 0.70 5.51
CA VAL A 151 6.56 0.47 6.77
C VAL A 151 6.03 -0.76 7.50
N GLU A 152 6.92 -1.73 7.74
CA GLU A 152 6.67 -2.89 8.60
C GLU A 152 7.27 -2.66 9.99
N LEU A 153 6.45 -2.24 10.93
CA LEU A 153 6.90 -1.80 12.27
C LEU A 153 7.50 -2.92 13.14
N ARG A 154 7.27 -4.18 12.79
CA ARG A 154 7.78 -5.33 13.58
C ARG A 154 9.18 -5.77 13.18
N HIS A 155 9.71 -5.23 12.08
CA HIS A 155 11.03 -5.56 11.56
C HIS A 155 12.01 -4.41 11.79
N HIS A 156 13.29 -4.74 11.73
CA HIS A 156 14.35 -3.73 11.65
C HIS A 156 14.16 -2.93 10.35
N LEU A 157 14.06 -1.60 10.44
CA LEU A 157 13.94 -0.75 9.26
C LEU A 157 15.21 0.10 9.08
N ILE A 158 15.87 -0.03 7.93
CA ILE A 158 17.01 0.80 7.55
C ILE A 158 16.58 1.67 6.36
N ILE A 159 16.58 2.98 6.57
CA ILE A 159 16.26 3.98 5.56
C ILE A 159 17.58 4.57 5.07
N CYS A 160 17.94 4.31 3.83
CA CYS A 160 19.16 4.82 3.21
C CYS A 160 18.93 6.12 2.46
N GLN A 161 20.03 6.76 2.02
CA GLN A 161 20.03 8.00 1.23
C GLN A 161 19.41 9.20 1.98
N VAL A 162 19.58 9.28 3.29
CA VAL A 162 19.20 10.43 4.09
C VAL A 162 20.36 11.46 4.02
N TYR A 163 20.53 12.10 2.87
CA TYR A 163 21.74 12.87 2.54
C TYR A 163 21.73 14.31 3.02
N ASP A 164 20.57 14.84 3.39
CA ASP A 164 20.44 16.21 3.91
C ASP A 164 19.29 16.34 4.94
N GLN A 165 19.16 17.55 5.52
CA GLN A 165 18.13 17.83 6.52
C GLN A 165 16.72 17.80 5.96
N MET A 166 16.53 18.12 4.68
CA MET A 166 15.21 18.12 4.04
C MET A 166 14.70 16.68 3.90
N THR A 167 15.54 15.79 3.37
CA THR A 167 15.24 14.36 3.30
C THR A 167 15.00 13.76 4.69
N ALA A 168 15.80 14.15 5.70
CA ALA A 168 15.58 13.71 7.07
C ALA A 168 14.24 14.20 7.64
N SER A 169 13.78 15.40 7.26
CA SER A 169 12.48 15.93 7.64
C SER A 169 11.33 15.15 6.99
N GLU A 170 11.46 14.81 5.71
CA GLU A 170 10.47 13.97 5.01
C GLU A 170 10.38 12.58 5.65
N VAL A 171 11.51 11.93 5.92
CA VAL A 171 11.55 10.64 6.63
C VAL A 171 10.91 10.74 8.01
N LYS A 172 11.21 11.80 8.77
CA LYS A 172 10.61 12.05 10.08
C LYS A 172 9.08 12.14 9.98
N LEU A 173 8.56 12.97 9.09
CA LEU A 173 7.12 13.18 8.94
C LEU A 173 6.41 11.89 8.51
N THR A 174 6.99 11.14 7.59
CA THR A 174 6.47 9.84 7.16
C THR A 174 6.43 8.83 8.30
N LEU A 175 7.48 8.75 9.12
CA LEU A 175 7.50 7.86 10.29
C LEU A 175 6.52 8.29 11.37
N MET A 176 6.30 9.60 11.57
CA MET A 176 5.35 10.13 12.55
C MET A 176 3.88 9.86 12.19
N GLU A 177 3.58 9.41 10.98
CA GLU A 177 2.24 8.90 10.65
C GLU A 177 1.92 7.58 11.38
N LYS A 178 2.94 6.85 11.83
CA LYS A 178 2.81 5.54 12.47
C LYS A 178 3.46 5.42 13.84
N LEU A 179 4.43 6.24 14.14
CA LEU A 179 5.23 6.20 15.37
C LEU A 179 5.02 7.47 16.19
N PRO A 180 5.07 7.38 17.53
CA PRO A 180 5.11 8.53 18.40
C PRO A 180 6.29 9.45 18.06
N ASP A 181 6.15 10.74 18.32
CA ASP A 181 7.18 11.74 18.05
C ASP A 181 8.45 11.55 18.88
N ASP A 182 8.34 10.95 20.06
CA ASP A 182 9.44 10.61 20.97
C ASP A 182 10.05 9.22 20.72
N TYR A 183 9.57 8.48 19.70
CA TYR A 183 10.12 7.16 19.36
C TYR A 183 11.61 7.26 19.03
N GLU A 184 12.44 6.41 19.67
CA GLU A 184 13.89 6.44 19.48
C GLU A 184 14.28 5.83 18.13
N VAL A 185 14.98 6.63 17.31
CA VAL A 185 15.60 6.22 16.04
C VAL A 185 17.11 6.43 16.11
N VAL A 186 17.85 5.75 15.24
CA VAL A 186 19.31 5.83 15.24
C VAL A 186 19.80 6.39 13.91
N ILE A 187 20.53 7.50 13.98
CA ILE A 187 21.25 8.08 12.84
C ILE A 187 22.59 7.35 12.75
N VAL A 188 22.86 6.76 11.60
CA VAL A 188 24.09 6.03 11.32
C VAL A 188 24.80 6.69 10.14
N THR A 189 25.93 7.30 10.39
CA THR A 189 26.74 7.95 9.36
C THR A 189 28.06 7.19 9.17
N ALA A 190 28.42 6.95 7.93
CA ALA A 190 29.69 6.32 7.50
C ALA A 190 29.98 4.99 8.25
N ALA A 191 28.99 4.11 8.39
CA ALA A 191 29.10 2.83 9.09
C ALA A 191 30.33 2.02 8.68
N GLY A 192 31.05 1.50 9.67
CA GLY A 192 32.21 0.66 9.47
C GLY A 192 33.49 1.41 9.03
N SER A 193 33.46 2.72 8.87
CA SER A 193 34.63 3.54 8.55
C SER A 193 35.24 4.17 9.81
N SER A 194 36.43 4.79 9.67
CA SER A 194 37.03 5.60 10.72
C SER A 194 36.25 6.87 11.08
N MET A 195 35.29 7.26 10.23
CA MET A 195 34.39 8.42 10.44
C MET A 195 33.00 8.00 10.93
N GLN A 196 32.85 6.73 11.36
CA GLN A 196 31.56 6.24 11.84
C GLN A 196 31.04 7.09 12.99
N ASP A 197 29.80 7.54 12.86
CA ASP A 197 29.03 8.21 13.91
C ASP A 197 27.66 7.55 14.05
N ILE A 198 27.30 7.18 15.29
CA ILE A 198 26.04 6.53 15.61
C ILE A 198 25.39 7.30 16.76
N ARG A 199 24.18 7.81 16.51
CA ARG A 199 23.45 8.61 17.49
C ARG A 199 22.00 8.16 17.58
N THR A 200 21.56 7.86 18.79
CA THR A 200 20.13 7.66 19.07
C THR A 200 19.51 9.02 19.38
N VAL A 201 18.40 9.30 18.71
CA VAL A 201 17.63 10.54 18.88
C VAL A 201 16.14 10.21 18.90
N PRO A 202 15.31 10.98 19.61
CA PRO A 202 13.87 10.89 19.44
C PRO A 202 13.50 11.39 18.02
N LEU A 203 12.45 10.81 17.46
CA LEU A 203 12.04 11.04 16.07
C LEU A 203 11.84 12.53 15.76
N TYR A 204 11.29 13.32 16.69
CA TYR A 204 11.09 14.76 16.50
C TYR A 204 12.41 15.55 16.34
N GLU A 205 13.57 14.99 16.71
CA GLU A 205 14.90 15.63 16.57
C GLU A 205 15.66 15.16 15.31
N LEU A 206 15.15 14.23 14.54
CA LEU A 206 15.84 13.60 13.43
C LEU A 206 16.41 14.64 12.45
N ASP A 207 15.60 15.60 12.00
CA ASP A 207 15.98 16.64 11.04
C ASP A 207 16.78 17.81 11.65
N ARG A 208 16.90 17.87 12.97
CA ARG A 208 17.71 18.89 13.69
C ARG A 208 19.13 18.42 13.94
N SER A 209 19.41 17.16 13.62
CA SER A 209 20.69 16.55 13.88
C SER A 209 21.79 17.12 12.97
N VAL A 210 22.94 17.44 13.58
CA VAL A 210 24.12 17.94 12.84
C VAL A 210 24.86 16.76 12.19
N GLY A 211 25.43 16.95 11.00
CA GLY A 211 26.30 15.96 10.37
C GLY A 211 25.60 14.96 9.44
N ILE A 212 24.33 15.20 9.11
CA ILE A 212 23.65 14.44 8.03
C ILE A 212 24.34 14.73 6.71
N ASN A 213 24.71 13.69 5.96
CA ASN A 213 25.40 13.78 4.67
C ASN A 213 25.10 12.54 3.81
N ASN A 214 25.71 12.47 2.64
CA ASN A 214 25.54 11.37 1.67
C ASN A 214 25.90 9.94 2.16
N LEU A 215 26.52 9.82 3.34
CA LEU A 215 26.82 8.54 3.98
C LEU A 215 25.87 8.21 5.15
N THR A 216 24.76 8.95 5.27
CA THR A 216 23.81 8.80 6.39
C THR A 216 22.67 7.87 6.04
N SER A 217 22.34 7.02 6.98
CA SER A 217 21.13 6.19 7.01
C SER A 217 20.43 6.37 8.35
N VAL A 218 19.12 6.13 8.39
CA VAL A 218 18.34 6.12 9.61
C VAL A 218 17.90 4.68 9.90
N TYR A 219 18.12 4.24 11.10
CA TYR A 219 17.65 2.95 11.58
C TYR A 219 16.49 3.15 12.56
N VAL A 220 15.40 2.44 12.33
CA VAL A 220 14.23 2.38 13.20
C VAL A 220 14.18 0.98 13.81
N PRO A 221 14.31 0.86 15.13
CA PRO A 221 14.18 -0.43 15.81
C PRO A 221 12.78 -1.02 15.65
N PRO A 222 12.63 -2.36 15.72
CA PRO A 222 11.31 -2.99 15.76
C PRO A 222 10.49 -2.49 16.93
N VAL A 223 9.22 -2.18 16.69
CA VAL A 223 8.28 -1.77 17.72
C VAL A 223 7.99 -2.94 18.66
N LYS A 224 8.26 -2.74 19.95
CA LYS A 224 8.02 -3.71 21.03
C LYS A 224 6.77 -3.39 21.82
N ASP A 225 6.34 -2.14 21.82
CA ASP A 225 5.11 -1.70 22.44
C ASP A 225 3.91 -2.12 21.60
N GLU A 226 3.10 -3.05 22.12
CA GLU A 226 1.92 -3.55 21.43
C GLU A 226 0.88 -2.45 21.19
N GLU A 227 0.81 -1.39 22.01
CA GLU A 227 -0.15 -0.31 21.83
C GLU A 227 0.09 0.47 20.52
N ILE A 228 1.36 0.68 20.16
CA ILE A 228 1.71 1.31 18.86
C ILE A 228 1.23 0.46 17.69
N LEU A 229 1.25 -0.88 17.84
CA LEU A 229 0.84 -1.82 16.81
C LEU A 229 -0.69 -1.96 16.68
N HIS A 230 -1.48 -1.39 17.62
CA HIS A 230 -2.94 -1.49 17.57
C HIS A 230 -3.53 -0.84 16.30
N GLN A 231 -2.85 0.10 15.68
CA GLN A 231 -3.25 0.70 14.39
C GLN A 231 -3.03 -0.21 13.18
N GLU A 232 -2.30 -1.32 13.33
CA GLU A 232 -1.99 -2.23 12.24
C GLU A 232 -3.14 -3.23 11.98
N PHE A 233 -3.61 -3.30 10.74
CA PHE A 233 -4.65 -4.25 10.35
C PHE A 233 -4.27 -5.70 10.66
N SER A 234 -3.00 -6.05 10.51
CA SER A 234 -2.46 -7.37 10.85
C SER A 234 -2.60 -7.69 12.34
N MET A 235 -2.44 -6.68 13.20
CA MET A 235 -2.64 -6.81 14.64
C MET A 235 -4.11 -7.05 14.95
N PHE A 236 -5.01 -6.25 14.41
CA PHE A 236 -6.44 -6.42 14.61
C PHE A 236 -6.92 -7.81 14.13
N ARG A 237 -6.48 -8.24 12.94
CA ARG A 237 -6.73 -9.62 12.45
C ARG A 237 -6.25 -10.68 13.46
N SER A 238 -5.05 -10.51 14.03
CA SER A 238 -4.50 -11.47 14.99
C SER A 238 -5.30 -11.52 16.30
N VAL A 239 -5.82 -10.37 16.77
CA VAL A 239 -6.71 -10.28 17.92
C VAL A 239 -7.98 -11.09 17.67
N ILE A 240 -8.65 -10.90 16.53
CA ILE A 240 -9.87 -11.65 16.20
C ILE A 240 -9.61 -13.15 16.11
N ARG A 241 -8.51 -13.54 15.47
CA ARG A 241 -8.08 -14.96 15.42
C ARG A 241 -7.86 -15.54 16.81
N LYS A 242 -7.23 -14.78 17.72
CA LYS A 242 -7.01 -15.19 19.11
C LYS A 242 -8.32 -15.32 19.89
N LEU A 243 -9.25 -14.37 19.73
CA LEU A 243 -10.57 -14.41 20.38
C LEU A 243 -11.38 -15.65 19.97
N ARG A 244 -11.28 -16.09 18.73
CA ARG A 244 -11.98 -17.30 18.24
C ARG A 244 -11.16 -18.60 18.37
N GLY A 245 -9.90 -18.48 18.74
CA GLY A 245 -8.99 -19.63 18.91
C GLY A 245 -9.37 -20.58 20.05
N PRO A 246 -8.69 -21.72 20.19
CA PRO A 246 -9.00 -22.74 21.19
C PRO A 246 -9.09 -22.23 22.63
N ASP A 247 -8.21 -21.32 22.99
CA ASP A 247 -8.11 -20.68 24.32
C ASP A 247 -8.73 -19.27 24.35
N GLY A 248 -9.49 -18.92 23.30
CA GLY A 248 -10.11 -17.61 23.14
C GLY A 248 -11.41 -17.44 23.91
N CYS A 249 -12.13 -16.36 23.59
CA CYS A 249 -13.36 -15.97 24.26
C CYS A 249 -14.49 -16.99 23.94
N PRO A 250 -15.15 -17.56 24.98
CA PRO A 250 -16.23 -18.51 24.77
C PRO A 250 -17.45 -17.93 24.04
N TRP A 251 -17.66 -16.61 24.11
CA TRP A 251 -18.74 -15.94 23.40
C TRP A 251 -18.42 -15.82 21.92
N ASP A 252 -17.23 -15.32 21.55
CA ASP A 252 -16.80 -15.16 20.16
C ASP A 252 -16.73 -16.50 19.42
N ARG A 253 -16.27 -17.55 20.09
CA ARG A 253 -16.21 -18.92 19.53
C ARG A 253 -17.58 -19.50 19.16
N LYS A 254 -18.66 -19.07 19.84
CA LYS A 254 -20.02 -19.54 19.58
C LYS A 254 -20.71 -18.77 18.46
N GLN A 255 -20.17 -17.64 18.04
CA GLN A 255 -20.79 -16.84 16.99
C GLN A 255 -20.76 -17.57 15.65
N THR A 256 -21.83 -17.35 14.89
CA THR A 256 -22.04 -17.86 13.53
C THR A 256 -22.42 -16.68 12.64
N HIS A 257 -22.32 -16.87 11.31
CA HIS A 257 -22.84 -15.88 10.37
C HIS A 257 -24.30 -15.46 10.67
N GLU A 258 -25.13 -16.41 11.11
CA GLU A 258 -26.54 -16.15 11.43
C GLU A 258 -26.69 -15.33 12.71
N SER A 259 -25.95 -15.65 13.78
CA SER A 259 -26.05 -14.95 15.06
C SER A 259 -25.55 -13.49 14.97
N LEU A 260 -24.57 -13.22 14.10
CA LEU A 260 -23.98 -11.89 13.92
C LEU A 260 -24.82 -10.94 13.04
N LYS A 261 -25.81 -11.43 12.29
CA LYS A 261 -26.63 -10.59 11.41
C LYS A 261 -27.25 -9.38 12.08
N LYS A 262 -27.73 -9.56 13.32
CA LYS A 262 -28.39 -8.48 14.08
C LYS A 262 -27.38 -7.40 14.48
N TYR A 263 -26.19 -7.78 14.93
CA TYR A 263 -25.12 -6.87 15.31
C TYR A 263 -24.64 -6.08 14.10
N LEU A 264 -24.33 -6.72 12.97
CA LEU A 264 -23.94 -5.99 11.75
C LEU A 264 -24.96 -4.93 11.32
N ILE A 265 -26.26 -5.16 11.57
CA ILE A 265 -27.31 -4.16 11.28
C ILE A 265 -27.29 -3.04 12.32
N GLU A 266 -27.08 -3.36 13.59
CA GLU A 266 -27.00 -2.45 14.72
C GLU A 266 -25.84 -1.48 14.49
N GLU A 267 -24.60 -1.96 14.33
CA GLU A 267 -23.42 -1.13 14.03
C GLU A 267 -23.61 -0.23 12.79
N CYS A 268 -24.29 -0.73 11.74
CA CYS A 268 -24.61 0.10 10.58
C CYS A 268 -25.58 1.24 10.90
N TYR A 269 -26.47 1.08 11.86
CA TYR A 269 -27.37 2.17 12.29
C TYR A 269 -26.64 3.16 13.21
N GLU A 270 -25.75 2.70 14.06
CA GLU A 270 -24.92 3.52 14.95
C GLU A 270 -23.95 4.41 14.13
N VAL A 271 -23.35 3.87 13.06
CA VAL A 271 -22.61 4.69 12.06
C VAL A 271 -23.50 5.80 11.47
N LEU A 272 -24.77 5.49 11.14
CA LEU A 272 -25.68 6.51 10.59
C LEU A 272 -26.03 7.58 11.63
N GLU A 273 -26.17 7.21 12.88
CA GLU A 273 -26.43 8.14 14.00
C GLU A 273 -25.21 9.06 14.21
N ALA A 274 -24.00 8.51 14.28
CA ALA A 274 -22.76 9.28 14.38
C ALA A 274 -22.58 10.28 13.22
N ILE A 275 -22.94 9.89 11.99
CA ILE A 275 -22.95 10.80 10.83
C ILE A 275 -23.97 11.92 10.99
N ASP A 276 -25.19 11.61 11.46
CA ASP A 276 -26.26 12.60 11.65
C ASP A 276 -25.94 13.58 12.80
N GLU A 277 -25.14 13.14 13.78
CA GLU A 277 -24.66 13.95 14.91
C GLU A 277 -23.43 14.80 14.56
N GLU A 278 -22.78 14.55 13.43
CA GLU A 278 -21.52 15.18 13.01
C GLU A 278 -20.39 15.01 14.05
N ASP A 279 -20.39 13.87 14.78
CA ASP A 279 -19.40 13.53 15.80
C ASP A 279 -18.31 12.61 15.20
N PRO A 280 -17.08 13.12 14.93
CA PRO A 280 -16.02 12.34 14.35
C PRO A 280 -15.48 11.25 15.28
N ASP A 281 -15.46 11.45 16.59
CA ASP A 281 -14.95 10.47 17.55
C ASP A 281 -15.93 9.28 17.65
N HIS A 282 -17.22 9.54 17.75
CA HIS A 282 -18.26 8.53 17.69
C HIS A 282 -18.24 7.78 16.34
N LEU A 283 -18.06 8.49 15.22
CA LEU A 283 -17.96 7.85 13.90
C LEU A 283 -16.76 6.90 13.79
N VAL A 284 -15.62 7.23 14.39
CA VAL A 284 -14.44 6.35 14.43
C VAL A 284 -14.74 5.07 15.21
N GLU A 285 -15.44 5.16 16.35
CA GLU A 285 -15.85 4.01 17.17
C GLU A 285 -16.74 3.08 16.35
N GLU A 286 -17.83 3.60 15.78
CA GLU A 286 -18.82 2.80 15.04
C GLU A 286 -18.29 2.19 13.74
N LEU A 287 -17.41 2.90 13.03
CA LEU A 287 -16.70 2.32 11.89
C LEU A 287 -15.77 1.17 12.32
N GLY A 288 -15.17 1.26 13.50
CA GLY A 288 -14.40 0.19 14.11
C GLY A 288 -15.26 -1.06 14.34
N ASP A 289 -16.47 -0.90 14.86
CA ASP A 289 -17.41 -1.98 15.14
C ASP A 289 -17.96 -2.63 13.85
N VAL A 290 -18.22 -1.85 12.81
CA VAL A 290 -18.50 -2.42 11.48
C VAL A 290 -17.32 -3.23 10.95
N MET A 291 -16.08 -2.76 11.11
CA MET A 291 -14.87 -3.50 10.72
C MET A 291 -14.70 -4.78 11.54
N LEU A 292 -15.01 -4.75 12.85
CA LEU A 292 -15.07 -5.92 13.73
C LEU A 292 -16.02 -6.98 13.17
N GLN A 293 -17.25 -6.60 12.78
CA GLN A 293 -18.22 -7.52 12.19
C GLN A 293 -17.68 -8.15 10.90
N VAL A 294 -17.03 -7.37 10.04
CA VAL A 294 -16.40 -7.91 8.81
C VAL A 294 -15.34 -8.94 9.13
N LEU A 295 -14.45 -8.65 10.08
CA LEU A 295 -13.38 -9.57 10.48
C LEU A 295 -13.90 -10.82 11.20
N LEU A 296 -14.93 -10.72 12.05
CA LEU A 296 -15.58 -11.86 12.67
C LEU A 296 -16.20 -12.78 11.62
N HIS A 297 -16.90 -12.24 10.65
CA HIS A 297 -17.44 -13.02 9.53
C HIS A 297 -16.34 -13.68 8.71
N ALA A 298 -15.23 -12.98 8.45
CA ALA A 298 -14.10 -13.53 7.71
C ALA A 298 -13.40 -14.65 8.49
N GLN A 299 -13.24 -14.48 9.81
CA GLN A 299 -12.65 -15.51 10.67
C GLN A 299 -13.54 -16.76 10.79
N ILE A 300 -14.87 -16.62 10.84
CA ILE A 300 -15.79 -17.75 10.75
C ILE A 300 -15.60 -18.50 9.43
N GLY A 301 -15.49 -17.78 8.31
CA GLY A 301 -15.22 -18.38 7.00
C GLY A 301 -13.88 -19.12 6.96
N GLU A 302 -12.84 -18.58 7.60
CA GLU A 302 -11.51 -19.21 7.73
C GLU A 302 -11.58 -20.46 8.61
N ASP A 303 -12.28 -20.41 9.76
CA ASP A 303 -12.49 -21.55 10.66
C ASP A 303 -13.22 -22.71 9.96
N ASP A 304 -14.17 -22.39 9.06
CA ASP A 304 -14.94 -23.34 8.27
C ASP A 304 -14.22 -23.80 6.98
N GLY A 305 -13.05 -23.21 6.66
CA GLY A 305 -12.26 -23.51 5.45
C GLY A 305 -12.91 -23.04 4.14
N LEU A 306 -13.77 -22.02 4.18
CA LEU A 306 -14.54 -21.52 3.04
C LEU A 306 -13.87 -20.33 2.35
N PHE A 307 -13.45 -19.32 3.11
CA PHE A 307 -12.78 -18.10 2.64
C PHE A 307 -12.08 -17.40 3.79
N THR A 308 -11.20 -16.46 3.46
CA THR A 308 -10.43 -15.65 4.41
C THR A 308 -10.71 -14.17 4.22
N ILE A 309 -10.23 -13.35 5.15
CA ILE A 309 -10.26 -11.88 4.97
C ILE A 309 -9.47 -11.44 3.72
N ASP A 310 -8.41 -12.15 3.36
CA ASP A 310 -7.62 -11.85 2.16
C ASP A 310 -8.45 -12.06 0.87
N ASP A 311 -9.37 -13.03 0.86
CA ASP A 311 -10.31 -13.23 -0.25
C ASP A 311 -11.32 -12.09 -0.34
N VAL A 312 -11.80 -11.59 0.80
CA VAL A 312 -12.71 -10.44 0.86
C VAL A 312 -12.02 -9.19 0.31
N ILE A 313 -10.80 -8.89 0.80
CA ILE A 313 -10.01 -7.75 0.35
C ILE A 313 -9.70 -7.86 -1.15
N ARG A 314 -9.21 -9.03 -1.61
CA ARG A 314 -8.93 -9.27 -3.04
C ARG A 314 -10.17 -9.03 -3.90
N GLY A 315 -11.32 -9.52 -3.47
CA GLY A 315 -12.57 -9.37 -4.20
C GLY A 315 -13.01 -7.92 -4.34
N ILE A 316 -12.95 -7.12 -3.26
CA ILE A 316 -13.34 -5.71 -3.30
C ILE A 316 -12.31 -4.87 -4.06
N THR A 317 -11.01 -5.10 -3.86
CA THR A 317 -9.93 -4.39 -4.56
C THR A 317 -10.03 -4.59 -6.08
N ALA A 318 -10.13 -5.84 -6.52
CA ALA A 318 -10.30 -6.15 -7.95
C ALA A 318 -11.56 -5.50 -8.54
N LYS A 319 -12.65 -5.47 -7.78
CA LYS A 319 -13.89 -4.80 -8.18
C LYS A 319 -13.69 -3.28 -8.31
N MET A 320 -13.02 -2.63 -7.36
CA MET A 320 -12.78 -1.18 -7.39
C MET A 320 -11.90 -0.79 -8.58
N ILE A 321 -10.78 -1.47 -8.79
CA ILE A 321 -9.90 -1.25 -9.94
C ILE A 321 -10.66 -1.38 -11.25
N ARG A 322 -11.40 -2.47 -11.43
CA ARG A 322 -12.16 -2.73 -12.66
C ARG A 322 -13.25 -1.70 -12.93
N ARG A 323 -13.92 -1.20 -11.87
CA ARG A 323 -15.02 -0.24 -11.99
C ARG A 323 -14.58 1.22 -12.10
N HIS A 324 -13.28 1.50 -11.94
CA HIS A 324 -12.71 2.84 -12.06
C HIS A 324 -11.59 2.89 -13.12
N PRO A 325 -11.88 2.49 -14.38
CA PRO A 325 -10.86 2.48 -15.43
C PRO A 325 -10.35 3.87 -15.80
N HIS A 326 -11.01 4.93 -15.36
CA HIS A 326 -10.59 6.32 -15.49
C HIS A 326 -9.52 6.74 -14.46
N VAL A 327 -9.32 5.93 -13.41
CA VAL A 327 -8.27 6.13 -12.39
C VAL A 327 -7.13 5.14 -12.58
N PHE A 328 -7.46 3.87 -12.84
CA PHE A 328 -6.50 2.76 -12.89
C PHE A 328 -6.18 2.27 -14.32
N GLY A 329 -6.75 2.89 -15.36
CA GLY A 329 -6.57 2.53 -16.77
C GLY A 329 -6.46 3.77 -17.66
N GLU A 330 -6.75 3.60 -18.94
CA GLU A 330 -6.57 4.64 -19.96
C GLU A 330 -7.87 5.38 -20.34
N VAL A 331 -8.99 5.10 -19.68
CA VAL A 331 -10.29 5.71 -19.98
C VAL A 331 -10.33 7.14 -19.47
N SER A 332 -10.64 8.09 -20.36
CA SER A 332 -10.81 9.49 -19.97
C SER A 332 -12.28 9.79 -19.69
N VAL A 333 -12.58 10.51 -18.62
CA VAL A 333 -13.90 11.02 -18.23
C VAL A 333 -13.82 12.54 -18.05
N ARG A 334 -14.91 13.24 -18.34
CA ARG A 334 -14.98 14.72 -18.28
C ARG A 334 -15.64 15.20 -16.99
N ASP A 335 -16.60 14.43 -16.49
CA ASP A 335 -17.40 14.80 -15.34
C ASP A 335 -17.97 13.56 -14.61
N GLU A 336 -18.68 13.79 -13.51
CA GLU A 336 -19.32 12.76 -12.68
C GLU A 336 -20.38 11.96 -13.48
N ALA A 337 -21.05 12.57 -14.45
CA ALA A 337 -22.05 11.90 -15.26
C ALA A 337 -21.43 10.83 -16.16
N ASP A 338 -20.28 11.13 -16.78
CA ASP A 338 -19.51 10.17 -17.57
C ASP A 338 -19.05 8.98 -16.68
N VAL A 339 -18.62 9.23 -15.43
CA VAL A 339 -18.26 8.17 -14.47
C VAL A 339 -19.44 7.26 -14.19
N MET A 340 -20.63 7.82 -13.94
CA MET A 340 -21.84 7.05 -13.64
C MET A 340 -22.27 6.18 -14.83
N VAL A 341 -22.16 6.70 -16.05
CA VAL A 341 -22.48 5.95 -17.28
C VAL A 341 -21.53 4.76 -17.43
N ASN A 342 -20.22 4.99 -17.36
CA ASN A 342 -19.21 3.94 -17.44
C ASN A 342 -19.43 2.86 -16.37
N TRP A 343 -19.74 3.27 -15.14
CA TRP A 343 -19.99 2.34 -14.04
C TRP A 343 -21.24 1.48 -14.25
N GLU A 344 -22.32 2.05 -14.82
CA GLU A 344 -23.52 1.28 -15.18
C GLU A 344 -23.26 0.31 -16.33
N GLU A 345 -22.44 0.69 -17.32
CA GLU A 345 -22.04 -0.19 -18.42
C GLU A 345 -21.20 -1.38 -17.94
N ILE A 346 -20.18 -1.13 -17.12
CA ILE A 346 -19.36 -2.18 -16.53
C ILE A 346 -20.22 -3.14 -15.68
N LYS A 347 -21.14 -2.61 -14.88
CA LYS A 347 -22.10 -3.42 -14.13
C LYS A 347 -23.01 -4.27 -15.02
N LYS A 348 -23.43 -3.74 -16.16
CA LYS A 348 -24.23 -4.51 -17.12
C LYS A 348 -23.43 -5.64 -17.74
N GLN A 349 -22.16 -5.41 -18.10
CA GLN A 349 -21.27 -6.44 -18.63
C GLN A 349 -21.01 -7.56 -17.59
N GLU A 350 -20.79 -7.19 -16.30
CA GLU A 350 -20.65 -8.15 -15.21
C GLU A 350 -21.89 -9.04 -15.03
N LYS A 351 -23.08 -8.50 -15.31
CA LYS A 351 -24.38 -9.20 -15.14
C LYS A 351 -24.82 -10.02 -16.34
N GLN A 352 -24.32 -9.69 -17.55
CA GLN A 352 -24.68 -10.46 -18.75
C GLN A 352 -24.23 -11.93 -18.71
N ALA A 353 -23.35 -12.28 -17.76
CA ALA A 353 -22.93 -13.66 -17.51
C ALA A 353 -23.95 -14.48 -16.68
N ASP A 354 -24.96 -13.83 -16.07
CA ASP A 354 -25.96 -14.46 -15.18
C ASP A 354 -27.37 -14.17 -15.71
N ASP A 355 -28.11 -15.20 -16.05
CA ASP A 355 -29.51 -15.18 -16.55
C ASP A 355 -30.52 -14.83 -15.41
N LYS A 356 -30.25 -13.72 -14.68
CA LYS A 356 -31.06 -13.27 -13.52
C LYS A 356 -32.08 -12.23 -13.92
N SER A 357 -33.29 -12.34 -13.34
CA SER A 357 -34.32 -11.32 -13.45
C SER A 357 -33.81 -9.97 -12.92
N LEU A 358 -34.30 -8.86 -13.51
CA LEU A 358 -33.99 -7.49 -13.08
C LEU A 358 -34.19 -7.28 -11.56
N LEU A 359 -35.10 -8.00 -10.94
CA LEU A 359 -35.47 -7.86 -9.53
C LEU A 359 -34.69 -8.79 -8.59
N ASP A 360 -33.97 -9.80 -9.10
CA ASP A 360 -33.28 -10.80 -8.28
C ASP A 360 -32.10 -10.22 -7.48
N ASP A 361 -31.58 -9.08 -7.90
CA ASP A 361 -30.48 -8.36 -7.20
C ASP A 361 -30.94 -7.62 -5.94
N ILE A 362 -32.24 -7.67 -5.58
CA ILE A 362 -32.72 -6.96 -4.41
C ILE A 362 -32.64 -7.91 -3.21
N PRO A 363 -31.78 -7.61 -2.23
CA PRO A 363 -31.63 -8.49 -1.07
C PRO A 363 -32.98 -8.73 -0.36
N LYS A 364 -33.27 -9.99 -0.10
CA LYS A 364 -34.54 -10.38 0.55
C LYS A 364 -34.71 -9.80 1.96
N PRO A 365 -33.65 -9.67 2.78
CA PRO A 365 -33.75 -9.17 4.16
C PRO A 365 -33.84 -7.63 4.27
N LEU A 366 -33.76 -6.87 3.19
CA LEU A 366 -33.89 -5.43 3.27
C LEU A 366 -35.16 -4.98 4.02
N PRO A 367 -35.09 -3.92 4.85
CA PRO A 367 -36.25 -3.30 5.43
C PRO A 367 -37.32 -3.00 4.39
N ALA A 368 -38.60 -3.23 4.73
CA ALA A 368 -39.68 -3.22 3.77
C ALA A 368 -39.75 -1.94 2.90
N LEU A 369 -39.53 -0.77 3.51
CA LEU A 369 -39.55 0.51 2.81
C LEU A 369 -38.35 0.70 1.87
N SER A 370 -37.14 0.30 2.30
CA SER A 370 -35.94 0.36 1.47
C SER A 370 -36.02 -0.62 0.30
N LYS A 371 -36.60 -1.82 0.54
CA LYS A 371 -36.86 -2.80 -0.51
C LYS A 371 -37.85 -2.29 -1.55
N ALA A 372 -38.94 -1.68 -1.08
CA ALA A 372 -39.94 -1.09 -1.96
C ALA A 372 -39.36 0.03 -2.83
N ASN A 373 -38.58 0.94 -2.24
CA ASN A 373 -37.92 2.00 -2.98
C ASN A 373 -36.96 1.44 -4.07
N LYS A 374 -36.18 0.40 -3.75
CA LYS A 374 -35.31 -0.26 -4.75
C LYS A 374 -36.11 -0.96 -5.85
N LEU A 375 -37.23 -1.63 -5.52
CA LEU A 375 -38.11 -2.26 -6.49
C LEU A 375 -38.69 -1.24 -7.46
N GLN A 376 -39.21 -0.13 -6.92
CA GLN A 376 -39.80 0.96 -7.72
C GLN A 376 -38.78 1.64 -8.62
N LYS A 377 -37.58 1.98 -8.09
CA LYS A 377 -36.50 2.55 -8.93
C LYS A 377 -36.09 1.64 -10.07
N LYS A 378 -36.10 0.31 -9.87
CA LYS A 378 -35.80 -0.64 -10.96
C LYS A 378 -36.95 -0.76 -11.96
N ALA A 379 -38.21 -0.77 -11.50
CA ALA A 379 -39.39 -0.78 -12.35
C ALA A 379 -39.49 0.48 -13.22
N ALA A 380 -39.21 1.65 -12.63
CA ALA A 380 -39.21 2.93 -13.35
C ALA A 380 -38.18 2.95 -14.48
N LYS A 381 -36.97 2.38 -14.30
CA LYS A 381 -35.95 2.25 -15.37
C LYS A 381 -36.41 1.43 -16.58
N THR A 382 -37.44 0.60 -16.44
CA THR A 382 -38.05 -0.18 -17.53
C THR A 382 -39.34 0.43 -18.07
N GLY A 383 -39.64 1.67 -17.68
CA GLY A 383 -40.84 2.37 -18.09
C GLY A 383 -42.10 2.03 -17.28
N PHE A 384 -41.95 1.23 -16.20
CA PHE A 384 -43.06 0.91 -15.30
C PHE A 384 -43.08 1.90 -14.13
N ASP A 385 -43.57 3.12 -14.42
CA ASP A 385 -43.70 4.19 -13.43
C ASP A 385 -45.09 4.86 -13.57
N TRP A 386 -45.48 5.65 -12.55
CA TRP A 386 -46.73 6.37 -12.53
C TRP A 386 -46.62 7.64 -13.36
N SER A 387 -47.63 7.91 -14.17
CA SER A 387 -47.68 9.12 -14.98
C SER A 387 -48.09 10.37 -14.24
N ASN A 388 -48.87 10.23 -13.15
CA ASN A 388 -49.26 11.34 -12.32
C ASN A 388 -49.47 10.94 -10.85
N VAL A 389 -49.49 11.95 -10.00
CA VAL A 389 -49.64 11.83 -8.54
C VAL A 389 -51.02 11.32 -8.12
N GLN A 390 -52.05 11.63 -8.88
CA GLN A 390 -53.40 11.22 -8.55
C GLN A 390 -53.59 9.70 -8.66
N ASP A 391 -53.03 9.06 -9.69
CA ASP A 391 -53.13 7.62 -9.84
C ASP A 391 -52.50 6.86 -8.66
N ILE A 392 -51.43 7.42 -8.08
CA ILE A 392 -50.80 6.86 -6.88
C ILE A 392 -51.71 7.00 -5.67
N TRP A 393 -52.38 8.19 -5.47
CA TRP A 393 -53.33 8.40 -4.38
C TRP A 393 -54.52 7.46 -4.50
N ASP A 394 -55.07 7.31 -5.69
CA ASP A 394 -56.16 6.41 -5.93
C ASP A 394 -55.82 4.98 -5.57
N LYS A 395 -54.60 4.56 -5.92
CA LYS A 395 -54.11 3.22 -5.56
C LYS A 395 -53.82 3.03 -4.07
N VAL A 396 -53.33 4.07 -3.39
CA VAL A 396 -53.18 4.04 -1.92
C VAL A 396 -54.52 3.88 -1.25
N GLN A 397 -55.58 4.60 -1.71
CA GLN A 397 -56.90 4.49 -1.18
C GLN A 397 -57.52 3.10 -1.42
N GLU A 398 -57.32 2.55 -2.60
CA GLU A 398 -57.74 1.18 -2.95
C GLU A 398 -57.12 0.17 -1.98
N GLU A 399 -55.77 0.19 -1.80
CA GLU A 399 -55.05 -0.74 -0.90
C GLU A 399 -55.50 -0.57 0.58
N MET A 400 -55.80 0.68 1.02
CA MET A 400 -56.35 0.93 2.38
C MET A 400 -57.75 0.34 2.54
N LYS A 401 -58.60 0.42 1.53
CA LYS A 401 -59.95 -0.17 1.56
C LYS A 401 -59.86 -1.71 1.59
N GLU A 402 -59.02 -2.30 0.73
CA GLU A 402 -58.77 -3.74 0.73
C GLU A 402 -58.26 -4.24 2.10
N PHE A 403 -57.33 -3.49 2.68
CA PHE A 403 -56.81 -3.83 4.01
C PHE A 403 -57.89 -3.76 5.09
N SER A 404 -58.73 -2.71 5.07
CA SER A 404 -59.84 -2.55 6.02
C SER A 404 -60.89 -3.64 5.88
N SER A 405 -61.19 -4.10 4.64
CA SER A 405 -62.10 -5.19 4.40
C SER A 405 -61.56 -6.54 4.91
N GLU A 406 -60.23 -6.77 4.73
CA GLU A 406 -59.62 -8.01 5.23
C GLU A 406 -59.50 -8.08 6.76
N ILE A 407 -59.27 -6.93 7.44
CA ILE A 407 -59.34 -6.87 8.91
C ILE A 407 -60.73 -7.25 9.42
N SER A 408 -61.78 -6.79 8.75
CA SER A 408 -63.15 -7.06 9.16
C SER A 408 -63.56 -8.54 8.90
N GLU A 409 -62.91 -9.23 7.97
CA GLU A 409 -63.17 -10.66 7.66
C GLU A 409 -62.23 -11.64 8.41
N ALA A 410 -61.18 -11.14 9.04
CA ALA A 410 -60.05 -11.95 9.43
C ALA A 410 -59.69 -11.98 10.92
N GLU A 411 -60.57 -12.51 11.75
CA GLU A 411 -60.09 -13.14 12.98
C GLU A 411 -59.33 -14.49 12.73
N GLN A 412 -59.25 -14.95 11.49
CA GLN A 412 -58.76 -16.29 11.19
C GLN A 412 -57.45 -16.46 10.36
N HIS A 413 -56.80 -15.41 9.82
CA HIS A 413 -55.58 -15.63 9.03
C HIS A 413 -54.44 -14.57 9.26
N SER A 414 -53.76 -14.65 10.40
CA SER A 414 -52.72 -13.70 10.81
C SER A 414 -51.54 -13.53 9.82
N LYS A 415 -51.13 -14.56 9.14
CA LYS A 415 -49.97 -14.53 8.19
C LYS A 415 -50.27 -13.83 6.86
N LYS A 416 -51.51 -13.75 6.41
CA LYS A 416 -51.90 -13.14 5.15
C LYS A 416 -52.02 -11.59 5.33
N ASN A 417 -52.50 -11.17 6.50
CA ASN A 417 -52.66 -9.78 6.87
C ASN A 417 -51.33 -9.02 7.06
N GLU A 418 -50.32 -9.71 7.64
CA GLU A 418 -48.99 -9.10 7.84
C GLU A 418 -48.32 -8.67 6.53
N ARG A 419 -48.52 -9.38 5.44
CA ARG A 419 -47.98 -9.04 4.12
C ARG A 419 -48.72 -7.85 3.46
N ARG A 420 -50.01 -7.63 3.74
CA ARG A 420 -50.81 -6.54 3.16
C ARG A 420 -50.72 -5.23 3.94
N VAL A 421 -50.52 -5.25 5.25
CA VAL A 421 -50.21 -4.02 6.04
C VAL A 421 -48.98 -3.31 5.50
N ARG A 422 -48.00 -4.03 4.99
CA ARG A 422 -46.77 -3.46 4.42
C ARG A 422 -46.99 -2.71 3.09
N ARG A 423 -48.00 -3.03 2.30
CA ARG A 423 -48.25 -2.47 0.96
C ARG A 423 -48.64 -0.99 0.95
N PRO A 424 -49.56 -0.49 1.76
CA PRO A 424 -49.93 0.92 1.77
C PRO A 424 -48.79 1.84 2.20
N PHE A 425 -48.01 1.45 3.21
CA PHE A 425 -46.84 2.21 3.67
C PHE A 425 -45.71 2.26 2.63
N ILE A 426 -45.58 1.22 1.85
CA ILE A 426 -44.61 1.15 0.76
C ILE A 426 -44.95 2.13 -0.37
N ARG A 427 -46.21 2.29 -0.69
CA ARG A 427 -46.69 3.21 -1.76
C ARG A 427 -46.76 4.67 -1.32
N ALA A 428 -47.06 4.95 -0.07
CA ALA A 428 -47.10 6.33 0.47
C ALA A 428 -45.72 7.01 0.49
N ARG A 429 -44.62 6.28 0.52
CA ARG A 429 -43.25 6.82 0.50
C ARG A 429 -42.78 7.34 -0.88
N GLN A 430 -43.54 7.11 -1.96
CA GLN A 430 -43.28 7.74 -3.27
C GLN A 430 -43.52 9.26 -3.28
N TYR A 431 -44.06 9.83 -2.19
CA TYR A 431 -44.42 11.23 -2.04
C TYR A 431 -43.45 12.03 -1.16
N ARG A 432 -42.14 11.91 -1.29
CA ARG A 432 -41.31 13.05 -0.90
C ARG A 432 -41.14 13.93 -2.14
N PRO A 433 -41.66 15.17 -2.12
CA PRO A 433 -41.30 16.16 -3.09
C PRO A 433 -39.78 16.35 -2.98
N VAL A 434 -39.12 16.41 -4.12
CA VAL A 434 -37.76 16.99 -4.23
C VAL A 434 -37.94 18.46 -3.78
N LEU A 435 -37.54 18.78 -2.56
CA LEU A 435 -37.20 20.11 -2.10
C LEU A 435 -35.73 20.26 -2.08
#